data_537af8c3af7414ab27d67ae20a2074bd
#
_entry.id   537af8c3af7414ab27d67ae20a2074bd
#
_cell.length_a   1.000
_cell.length_b   1.000
_cell.length_c   1.000
_cell.angle_alpha   90.00
_cell.angle_beta   90.00
_cell.angle_gamma   90.00
#
_symmetry.space_group_name_H-M   'P 1'
#
loop_
_entity.id
_entity.type
_entity.pdbx_description
1 polymer ?
#
loop_
_entity_poly.entity_id
_entity_poly.type
_entity_poly.pdbx_seq_one_letter_code
_entity_poly.pdbx_strand_id
1 'polypeptide(L)'
;VYLKERFEKEKISAPKSTLIFQSNHHSFEQISELVGAPFILKIPDGSYSIGMKKVSNEEELQASLKILFEKSAILLAQAFTPTEFDWRVGLLNGVPLYACKYYMAKGHWQIYCHYDSGRSRCGLVDTIPIYQVPRVVLDTAVKAANLIGKGLYGVDLKMVDDKAYVIEINDNPSIDHGLEDAIIGDEMYYRLLNHFEQVLETKHY
;
A
#
# COMPACT_ATOMS: atom_id res chain seq x y z
N VAL A 1 -0.89 1.91 -12.04
CA VAL A 1 -0.19 1.70 -13.31
C VAL A 1 1.02 2.63 -13.39
N TYR A 2 0.81 3.94 -13.44
CA TYR A 2 1.88 4.95 -13.55
C TYR A 2 2.98 4.82 -12.47
N LEU A 3 2.61 4.60 -11.21
CA LEU A 3 3.57 4.44 -10.11
C LEU A 3 4.50 3.24 -10.31
N LYS A 4 4.00 2.13 -10.88
CA LYS A 4 4.83 0.96 -11.17
C LYS A 4 5.99 1.32 -12.10
N GLU A 5 5.70 2.01 -13.20
CA GLU A 5 6.72 2.45 -14.17
C GLU A 5 7.72 3.43 -13.54
N ARG A 6 7.23 4.34 -12.68
CA ARG A 6 8.09 5.27 -11.94
C ARG A 6 9.01 4.53 -10.97
N PHE A 7 8.50 3.54 -10.24
CA PHE A 7 9.32 2.75 -9.32
C PHE A 7 10.44 2.00 -10.05
N GLU A 8 10.14 1.40 -11.21
CA GLU A 8 11.14 0.71 -12.03
C GLU A 8 12.24 1.68 -12.51
N LYS A 9 11.84 2.85 -13.03
CA LYS A 9 12.77 3.88 -13.50
C LYS A 9 13.67 4.42 -12.39
N GLU A 10 13.10 4.70 -11.22
CA GLU A 10 13.82 5.28 -10.07
C GLU A 10 14.42 4.21 -9.14
N LYS A 11 14.37 2.95 -9.55
CA LYS A 11 14.91 1.78 -8.81
C LYS A 11 14.38 1.69 -7.36
N ILE A 12 13.11 2.01 -7.19
CA ILE A 12 12.40 1.81 -5.92
C ILE A 12 11.89 0.38 -5.88
N SER A 13 12.20 -0.34 -4.82
CA SER A 13 11.78 -1.72 -4.68
C SER A 13 10.27 -1.82 -4.47
N ALA A 14 9.61 -2.60 -5.32
CA ALA A 14 8.22 -3.02 -5.19
C ALA A 14 8.11 -4.51 -5.58
N PRO A 15 7.07 -5.24 -5.14
CA PRO A 15 6.88 -6.61 -5.59
C PRO A 15 6.72 -6.67 -7.11
N LYS A 16 7.24 -7.73 -7.74
CA LYS A 16 7.04 -7.96 -9.18
C LYS A 16 5.56 -7.85 -9.52
N SER A 17 5.22 -7.16 -10.58
CA SER A 17 3.83 -6.98 -10.98
C SER A 17 3.68 -6.86 -12.49
N THR A 18 2.52 -7.22 -13.01
CA THR A 18 2.15 -7.10 -14.42
C THR A 18 0.71 -6.64 -14.57
N LEU A 19 0.40 -5.98 -15.68
CA LEU A 19 -0.97 -5.56 -16.00
C LEU A 19 -1.71 -6.68 -16.71
N ILE A 20 -2.98 -6.84 -16.38
CA ILE A 20 -3.91 -7.80 -16.94
C ILE A 20 -5.04 -7.01 -17.57
N PHE A 21 -5.30 -7.21 -18.84
CA PHE A 21 -6.33 -6.50 -19.60
C PHE A 21 -7.50 -7.44 -19.92
N GLN A 22 -8.72 -6.96 -19.76
CA GLN A 22 -9.95 -7.73 -20.03
C GLN A 22 -10.01 -8.25 -21.48
N SER A 23 -9.43 -7.52 -22.42
CA SER A 23 -9.40 -7.89 -23.85
C SER A 23 -8.51 -9.10 -24.17
N ASN A 24 -7.67 -9.52 -23.24
CA ASN A 24 -6.67 -10.56 -23.48
C ASN A 24 -7.04 -11.86 -22.77
N HIS A 25 -6.60 -12.98 -23.33
CA HIS A 25 -6.64 -14.26 -22.62
C HIS A 25 -5.44 -14.35 -21.67
N HIS A 26 -5.68 -14.80 -20.44
CA HIS A 26 -4.67 -14.97 -19.41
C HIS A 26 -4.78 -16.34 -18.78
N SER A 27 -3.68 -17.06 -18.70
CA SER A 27 -3.57 -18.31 -17.93
C SER A 27 -2.79 -18.08 -16.63
N PHE A 28 -3.05 -18.92 -15.63
CA PHE A 28 -2.32 -18.89 -14.36
C PHE A 28 -0.81 -19.09 -14.57
N GLU A 29 -0.42 -19.99 -15.47
CA GLU A 29 0.97 -20.28 -15.79
C GLU A 29 1.70 -19.04 -16.34
N GLN A 30 1.12 -18.38 -17.35
CA GLN A 30 1.68 -17.16 -17.94
C GLN A 30 1.89 -16.04 -16.93
N ILE A 31 0.91 -15.82 -16.05
CA ILE A 31 1.02 -14.79 -15.01
C ILE A 31 2.08 -15.21 -13.97
N SER A 32 2.09 -16.49 -13.57
CA SER A 32 3.03 -17.02 -12.58
C SER A 32 4.48 -16.93 -13.03
N GLU A 33 4.77 -17.10 -14.32
CA GLU A 33 6.11 -16.89 -14.89
C GLU A 33 6.60 -15.45 -14.70
N LEU A 34 5.71 -14.48 -14.78
CA LEU A 34 6.04 -13.06 -14.67
C LEU A 34 6.19 -12.60 -13.21
N VAL A 35 5.29 -13.01 -12.34
CA VAL A 35 5.20 -12.46 -10.97
C VAL A 35 5.44 -13.49 -9.87
N GLY A 36 5.48 -14.77 -10.18
CA GLY A 36 5.55 -15.87 -9.22
C GLY A 36 4.16 -16.32 -8.76
N ALA A 37 4.11 -17.47 -8.06
CA ALA A 37 2.90 -18.02 -7.46
C ALA A 37 3.08 -18.30 -5.97
N PRO A 38 2.04 -18.09 -5.11
CA PRO A 38 0.78 -17.44 -5.47
C PRO A 38 0.96 -15.94 -5.75
N PHE A 39 -0.02 -15.29 -6.36
CA PHE A 39 -0.01 -13.85 -6.62
C PHE A 39 -1.34 -13.19 -6.19
N ILE A 40 -1.31 -11.87 -6.11
CA ILE A 40 -2.48 -11.05 -5.79
C ILE A 40 -3.00 -10.40 -7.07
N LEU A 41 -4.29 -10.56 -7.36
CA LEU A 41 -5.02 -9.74 -8.32
C LEU A 41 -5.68 -8.59 -7.59
N LYS A 42 -5.53 -7.38 -8.11
CA LYS A 42 -6.18 -6.19 -7.57
C LYS A 42 -6.59 -5.19 -8.64
N ILE A 43 -7.63 -4.42 -8.33
CA ILE A 43 -8.04 -3.26 -9.12
C ILE A 43 -7.02 -2.15 -8.83
N PRO A 44 -6.49 -1.42 -9.85
CA PRO A 44 -5.47 -0.40 -9.65
C PRO A 44 -5.84 0.72 -8.67
N ASP A 45 -7.11 1.11 -8.62
CA ASP A 45 -7.63 2.21 -7.80
C ASP A 45 -8.45 1.70 -6.59
N GLY A 46 -8.18 0.47 -6.14
CA GLY A 46 -8.85 -0.12 -4.97
C GLY A 46 -8.32 0.44 -3.66
N SER A 47 -9.18 0.54 -2.64
CA SER A 47 -8.85 0.94 -1.27
C SER A 47 -9.33 -0.09 -0.25
N TYR A 48 -8.80 -0.04 0.98
CA TYR A 48 -9.19 -0.90 2.11
C TYR A 48 -9.16 -2.40 1.81
N SER A 49 -8.21 -2.86 0.99
CA SER A 49 -8.11 -4.27 0.53
C SER A 49 -9.36 -4.78 -0.23
N ILE A 50 -10.30 -3.91 -0.60
CA ILE A 50 -11.51 -4.28 -1.34
C ILE A 50 -11.11 -4.58 -2.79
N GLY A 51 -11.62 -5.73 -3.32
CA GLY A 51 -11.33 -6.12 -4.70
C GLY A 51 -9.94 -6.73 -4.89
N MET A 52 -9.32 -7.22 -3.82
CA MET A 52 -8.08 -8.01 -3.90
C MET A 52 -8.40 -9.50 -3.78
N LYS A 53 -7.78 -10.32 -4.62
CA LYS A 53 -7.89 -11.78 -4.60
C LYS A 53 -6.51 -12.40 -4.61
N LYS A 54 -6.25 -13.34 -3.70
CA LYS A 54 -5.07 -14.20 -3.75
C LYS A 54 -5.38 -15.38 -4.66
N VAL A 55 -4.50 -15.65 -5.59
CA VAL A 55 -4.67 -16.66 -6.65
C VAL A 55 -3.51 -17.65 -6.58
N SER A 56 -3.87 -18.95 -6.45
CA SER A 56 -2.91 -20.03 -6.29
C SER A 56 -3.00 -21.09 -7.41
N ASN A 57 -4.04 -21.03 -8.26
CA ASN A 57 -4.28 -21.96 -9.34
C ASN A 57 -5.18 -21.34 -10.43
N GLU A 58 -5.36 -22.08 -11.54
CA GLU A 58 -6.14 -21.63 -12.69
C GLU A 58 -7.65 -21.40 -12.35
N GLU A 59 -8.23 -22.26 -11.53
CA GLU A 59 -9.66 -22.15 -11.16
C GLU A 59 -9.91 -20.85 -10.37
N GLU A 60 -9.05 -20.56 -9.38
CA GLU A 60 -9.11 -19.31 -8.62
C GLU A 60 -8.86 -18.09 -9.51
N LEU A 61 -7.97 -18.20 -10.51
CA LEU A 61 -7.72 -17.14 -11.48
C LEU A 61 -9.00 -16.81 -12.25
N GLN A 62 -9.61 -17.79 -12.90
CA GLN A 62 -10.78 -17.57 -13.75
C GLN A 62 -11.98 -17.05 -12.95
N ALA A 63 -12.20 -17.57 -11.74
CA ALA A 63 -13.23 -17.07 -10.84
C ALA A 63 -12.98 -15.60 -10.44
N SER A 64 -11.71 -15.25 -10.17
CA SER A 64 -11.32 -13.88 -9.77
C SER A 64 -11.43 -12.90 -10.93
N LEU A 65 -10.97 -13.27 -12.13
CA LEU A 65 -11.06 -12.44 -13.34
C LEU A 65 -12.51 -12.09 -13.67
N LYS A 66 -13.41 -13.07 -13.59
CA LYS A 66 -14.86 -12.86 -13.82
C LYS A 66 -15.43 -11.76 -12.92
N ILE A 67 -15.09 -11.78 -11.63
CA ILE A 67 -15.61 -10.81 -10.64
C ILE A 67 -14.94 -9.43 -10.80
N LEU A 68 -13.61 -9.42 -11.01
CA LEU A 68 -12.86 -8.18 -10.98
C LEU A 68 -13.01 -7.39 -12.29
N PHE A 69 -13.15 -8.06 -13.44
CA PHE A 69 -13.39 -7.41 -14.72
C PHE A 69 -14.79 -6.79 -14.87
N GLU A 70 -15.74 -7.14 -14.00
CA GLU A 70 -17.01 -6.41 -13.90
C GLU A 70 -16.81 -4.98 -13.36
N LYS A 71 -15.69 -4.73 -12.65
CA LYS A 71 -15.41 -3.47 -11.95
C LYS A 71 -14.32 -2.64 -12.62
N SER A 72 -13.40 -3.26 -13.36
CA SER A 72 -12.27 -2.58 -13.99
C SER A 72 -11.80 -3.35 -15.22
N ALA A 73 -11.59 -2.68 -16.34
CA ALA A 73 -11.03 -3.27 -17.56
C ALA A 73 -9.53 -3.62 -17.42
N ILE A 74 -8.86 -3.13 -16.39
CA ILE A 74 -7.43 -3.35 -16.13
C ILE A 74 -7.27 -3.84 -14.69
N LEU A 75 -6.52 -4.92 -14.51
CA LEU A 75 -6.14 -5.42 -13.20
C LEU A 75 -4.61 -5.41 -13.05
N LEU A 76 -4.13 -5.42 -11.83
CA LEU A 76 -2.73 -5.63 -11.50
C LEU A 76 -2.56 -7.01 -10.88
N ALA A 77 -1.74 -7.86 -11.48
CA ALA A 77 -1.22 -9.06 -10.84
C ALA A 77 0.11 -8.70 -10.17
N GLN A 78 0.24 -9.02 -8.88
CA GLN A 78 1.41 -8.66 -8.06
C GLN A 78 1.87 -9.88 -7.26
N ALA A 79 3.19 -10.11 -7.21
CA ALA A 79 3.79 -11.15 -6.39
C ALA A 79 3.28 -11.11 -4.95
N PHE A 80 2.82 -12.25 -4.44
CA PHE A 80 2.42 -12.36 -3.04
C PHE A 80 3.66 -12.32 -2.15
N THR A 81 3.72 -11.34 -1.27
CA THR A 81 4.81 -11.12 -0.33
C THR A 81 4.24 -11.25 1.08
N PRO A 82 4.33 -12.43 1.74
CA PRO A 82 3.80 -12.64 3.07
C PRO A 82 4.66 -11.92 4.13
N THR A 83 4.00 -11.23 5.06
CA THR A 83 4.59 -10.59 6.24
C THR A 83 3.61 -10.70 7.40
N GLU A 84 4.08 -10.60 8.64
CA GLU A 84 3.23 -10.57 9.82
C GLU A 84 2.49 -9.22 9.94
N PHE A 85 3.13 -8.16 9.48
CA PHE A 85 2.58 -6.81 9.43
C PHE A 85 3.11 -6.04 8.23
N ASP A 86 2.41 -4.98 7.86
CA ASP A 86 2.88 -3.98 6.91
C ASP A 86 3.30 -2.72 7.68
N TRP A 87 4.39 -2.11 7.23
CA TRP A 87 4.75 -0.77 7.66
C TRP A 87 3.86 0.24 6.96
N ARG A 88 3.28 1.19 7.71
CA ARG A 88 2.78 2.45 7.17
C ARG A 88 3.65 3.57 7.68
N VAL A 89 4.26 4.31 6.76
CA VAL A 89 5.02 5.51 7.08
C VAL A 89 4.24 6.71 6.56
N GLY A 90 3.75 7.55 7.48
CA GLY A 90 3.16 8.84 7.13
C GLY A 90 4.24 9.88 6.91
N LEU A 91 4.15 10.59 5.79
CA LEU A 91 5.10 11.64 5.43
C LEU A 91 4.36 12.95 5.17
N LEU A 92 4.93 14.03 5.69
CA LEU A 92 4.49 15.39 5.40
C LEU A 92 5.64 16.16 4.76
N ASN A 93 5.42 16.70 3.59
CA ASN A 93 6.45 17.44 2.84
C ASN A 93 7.77 16.65 2.65
N GLY A 94 7.67 15.33 2.47
CA GLY A 94 8.82 14.44 2.31
C GLY A 94 9.56 14.08 3.61
N VAL A 95 9.04 14.51 4.78
CA VAL A 95 9.60 14.20 6.10
C VAL A 95 8.72 13.17 6.81
N PRO A 96 9.26 12.07 7.37
CA PRO A 96 8.50 11.14 8.16
C PRO A 96 7.81 11.82 9.37
N LEU A 97 6.50 11.64 9.48
CA LEU A 97 5.65 12.22 10.52
C LEU A 97 5.28 11.18 11.58
N TYR A 98 4.85 9.99 11.13
CA TYR A 98 4.53 8.86 11.98
C TYR A 98 4.89 7.54 11.30
N ALA A 99 4.98 6.46 12.06
CA ALA A 99 5.14 5.13 11.52
C ALA A 99 4.37 4.11 12.35
N CYS A 100 3.66 3.20 11.66
CA CYS A 100 2.86 2.16 12.28
C CYS A 100 3.19 0.78 11.70
N LYS A 101 3.02 -0.25 12.52
CA LYS A 101 2.92 -1.65 12.09
C LYS A 101 1.45 -2.02 12.05
N TYR A 102 0.95 -2.33 10.86
CA TYR A 102 -0.41 -2.82 10.66
C TYR A 102 -0.36 -4.34 10.54
N TYR A 103 -0.74 -5.04 11.59
CA TYR A 103 -0.71 -6.49 11.62
C TYR A 103 -1.80 -7.09 10.74
N MET A 104 -1.51 -8.26 10.17
CA MET A 104 -2.52 -9.02 9.42
C MET A 104 -3.65 -9.44 10.35
N ALA A 105 -4.89 -9.41 9.85
CA ALA A 105 -6.03 -9.92 10.58
C ALA A 105 -5.80 -11.39 10.93
N LYS A 106 -6.19 -11.82 12.15
CA LYS A 106 -5.91 -13.18 12.66
C LYS A 106 -6.37 -14.26 11.68
N GLY A 107 -5.41 -15.07 11.23
CA GLY A 107 -5.65 -16.15 10.26
C GLY A 107 -5.87 -15.68 8.83
N HIS A 108 -5.54 -14.42 8.52
CA HIS A 108 -5.69 -13.85 7.19
C HIS A 108 -4.38 -13.26 6.67
N TRP A 109 -4.28 -13.07 5.37
CA TRP A 109 -3.10 -12.52 4.69
C TRP A 109 -3.21 -11.01 4.41
N GLN A 110 -4.31 -10.37 4.83
CA GLN A 110 -4.60 -8.95 4.70
C GLN A 110 -4.78 -8.31 6.09
N ILE A 111 -4.54 -7.02 6.18
CA ILE A 111 -4.81 -6.20 7.36
C ILE A 111 -6.32 -6.16 7.65
N TYR A 112 -7.14 -6.02 6.60
CA TYR A 112 -8.60 -6.04 6.69
C TYR A 112 -9.15 -7.36 6.15
N CYS A 113 -9.98 -8.03 6.93
CA CYS A 113 -10.74 -9.20 6.51
C CYS A 113 -12.21 -8.83 6.46
N HIS A 114 -12.79 -8.84 5.27
CA HIS A 114 -14.21 -8.57 5.05
C HIS A 114 -14.97 -9.88 4.94
N TYR A 115 -16.03 -10.03 5.72
CA TYR A 115 -16.90 -11.21 5.69
C TYR A 115 -18.17 -10.90 4.91
N ASP A 116 -18.76 -11.91 4.26
CA ASP A 116 -20.03 -11.80 3.51
C ASP A 116 -21.20 -11.31 4.39
N SER A 117 -21.07 -11.45 5.71
CA SER A 117 -22.04 -10.93 6.70
C SER A 117 -22.00 -9.40 6.89
N GLY A 118 -21.19 -8.67 6.14
CA GLY A 118 -20.99 -7.22 6.28
C GLY A 118 -20.14 -6.82 7.49
N ARG A 119 -19.61 -7.80 8.24
CA ARG A 119 -18.63 -7.53 9.33
C ARG A 119 -17.23 -7.47 8.73
N SER A 120 -16.40 -6.56 9.26
CA SER A 120 -14.98 -6.53 8.98
C SER A 120 -14.18 -6.72 10.27
N ARG A 121 -13.03 -7.38 10.15
CA ARG A 121 -12.04 -7.48 11.23
C ARG A 121 -10.75 -6.87 10.70
N CYS A 122 -10.16 -5.97 11.47
CA CYS A 122 -8.81 -5.46 11.20
C CYS A 122 -7.79 -6.13 12.15
N GLY A 123 -6.53 -6.12 11.72
CA GLY A 123 -5.42 -6.46 12.58
C GLY A 123 -5.17 -5.38 13.64
N LEU A 124 -4.25 -5.66 14.54
CA LEU A 124 -3.76 -4.68 15.52
C LEU A 124 -2.89 -3.64 14.80
N VAL A 125 -2.77 -2.48 15.41
CA VAL A 125 -1.88 -1.39 14.97
C VAL A 125 -0.97 -1.02 16.13
N ASP A 126 0.35 -1.02 15.87
CA ASP A 126 1.36 -0.51 16.80
C ASP A 126 2.03 0.71 16.21
N THR A 127 1.98 1.85 16.87
CA THR A 127 2.70 3.05 16.47
C THR A 127 4.11 3.01 17.03
N ILE A 128 5.09 3.21 16.17
CA ILE A 128 6.50 3.07 16.46
C ILE A 128 7.18 4.44 16.36
N PRO A 129 7.98 4.84 17.35
CA PRO A 129 8.80 6.05 17.23
C PRO A 129 9.69 6.00 15.98
N ILE A 130 9.76 7.11 15.22
CA ILE A 130 10.47 7.16 13.94
C ILE A 130 11.94 6.67 14.05
N TYR A 131 12.63 6.98 15.16
CA TYR A 131 14.02 6.57 15.38
C TYR A 131 14.20 5.06 15.62
N GLN A 132 13.10 4.31 15.84
CA GLN A 132 13.12 2.85 15.99
C GLN A 132 12.75 2.12 14.67
N VAL A 133 12.28 2.85 13.67
CA VAL A 133 11.93 2.27 12.37
C VAL A 133 13.22 1.93 11.60
N PRO A 134 13.31 0.75 10.96
CA PRO A 134 14.47 0.40 10.16
C PRO A 134 14.76 1.47 9.10
N ARG A 135 16.02 1.87 8.97
CA ARG A 135 16.45 2.93 8.06
C ARG A 135 16.02 2.67 6.62
N VAL A 136 16.11 1.41 6.17
CA VAL A 136 15.69 1.00 4.82
C VAL A 136 14.20 1.25 4.56
N VAL A 137 13.34 1.11 5.58
CA VAL A 137 11.90 1.39 5.48
C VAL A 137 11.67 2.89 5.31
N LEU A 138 12.30 3.73 6.15
CA LEU A 138 12.16 5.19 6.07
C LEU A 138 12.70 5.74 4.74
N ASP A 139 13.91 5.33 4.35
CA ASP A 139 14.54 5.81 3.12
C ASP A 139 13.73 5.41 1.87
N THR A 140 13.15 4.19 1.86
CA THR A 140 12.29 3.73 0.77
C THR A 140 10.98 4.50 0.73
N ALA A 141 10.34 4.74 1.90
CA ALA A 141 9.11 5.51 1.99
C ALA A 141 9.31 6.95 1.50
N VAL A 142 10.38 7.62 1.94
CA VAL A 142 10.73 9.00 1.53
C VAL A 142 10.97 9.07 0.02
N LYS A 143 11.74 8.14 -0.55
CA LYS A 143 11.97 8.08 -2.00
C LYS A 143 10.66 7.90 -2.77
N ALA A 144 9.81 6.99 -2.31
CA ALA A 144 8.54 6.70 -2.97
C ALA A 144 7.57 7.90 -2.95
N ALA A 145 7.36 8.51 -1.78
CA ALA A 145 6.49 9.68 -1.62
C ALA A 145 6.97 10.88 -2.45
N ASN A 146 8.28 11.11 -2.50
CA ASN A 146 8.86 12.21 -3.29
C ASN A 146 8.63 12.07 -4.82
N LEU A 147 8.24 10.90 -5.32
CA LEU A 147 7.80 10.75 -6.72
C LEU A 147 6.43 11.36 -6.97
N ILE A 148 5.60 11.48 -5.95
CA ILE A 148 4.25 12.05 -6.03
C ILE A 148 4.32 13.56 -5.83
N GLY A 149 4.95 14.00 -4.73
CA GLY A 149 5.02 15.42 -4.41
C GLY A 149 5.39 15.72 -2.96
N LYS A 150 4.97 16.89 -2.50
CA LYS A 150 5.28 17.45 -1.17
C LYS A 150 4.07 17.54 -0.23
N GLY A 151 3.04 16.74 -0.47
CA GLY A 151 1.84 16.69 0.37
C GLY A 151 1.99 15.78 1.59
N LEU A 152 0.82 15.40 2.12
CA LEU A 152 0.66 14.34 3.11
C LEU A 152 0.48 13.01 2.39
N TYR A 153 1.34 12.03 2.68
CA TYR A 153 1.27 10.69 2.07
C TYR A 153 1.43 9.61 3.12
N GLY A 154 0.68 8.51 2.97
CA GLY A 154 0.89 7.27 3.70
C GLY A 154 1.50 6.23 2.77
N VAL A 155 2.72 5.79 3.03
CA VAL A 155 3.39 4.76 2.24
C VAL A 155 3.30 3.43 2.96
N ASP A 156 2.71 2.43 2.29
CA ASP A 156 2.63 1.07 2.80
C ASP A 156 3.77 0.24 2.24
N LEU A 157 4.52 -0.41 3.14
CA LEU A 157 5.70 -1.20 2.79
C LEU A 157 5.68 -2.56 3.47
N LYS A 158 6.20 -3.55 2.78
CA LYS A 158 6.59 -4.84 3.36
C LYS A 158 8.10 -4.90 3.48
N MET A 159 8.59 -5.49 4.58
CA MET A 159 10.01 -5.72 4.79
C MET A 159 10.30 -7.21 4.80
N VAL A 160 11.17 -7.66 3.90
CA VAL A 160 11.60 -9.05 3.76
C VAL A 160 13.11 -9.05 3.51
N ASP A 161 13.85 -9.86 4.24
CA ASP A 161 15.31 -10.03 4.10
C ASP A 161 16.06 -8.68 4.07
N ASP A 162 15.77 -7.82 5.05
CA ASP A 162 16.34 -6.47 5.21
C ASP A 162 16.10 -5.53 4.01
N LYS A 163 15.11 -5.83 3.16
CA LYS A 163 14.72 -5.01 2.03
C LYS A 163 13.27 -4.56 2.16
N ALA A 164 13.02 -3.27 1.94
CA ALA A 164 11.68 -2.69 1.96
C ALA A 164 11.10 -2.63 0.54
N TYR A 165 9.85 -3.08 0.40
CA TYR A 165 9.09 -3.11 -0.84
C TYR A 165 7.85 -2.24 -0.70
N VAL A 166 7.70 -1.24 -1.56
CA VAL A 166 6.51 -0.38 -1.58
C VAL A 166 5.33 -1.16 -2.14
N ILE A 167 4.23 -1.19 -1.40
CA ILE A 167 2.98 -1.83 -1.79
C ILE A 167 2.03 -0.80 -2.40
N GLU A 168 1.87 0.35 -1.73
CA GLU A 168 1.05 1.47 -2.22
C GLU A 168 1.46 2.79 -1.57
N ILE A 169 1.00 3.90 -2.18
CA ILE A 169 1.12 5.25 -1.65
C ILE A 169 -0.29 5.84 -1.62
N ASN A 170 -0.73 6.22 -0.43
CA ASN A 170 -2.02 6.86 -0.18
C ASN A 170 -1.83 8.38 -0.11
N ASP A 171 -2.56 9.13 -0.91
CA ASP A 171 -2.59 10.60 -0.93
C ASP A 171 -3.58 11.21 0.08
N ASN A 172 -4.39 10.36 0.70
CA ASN A 172 -5.28 10.71 1.80
C ASN A 172 -5.22 9.62 2.88
N PRO A 173 -4.08 9.48 3.59
CA PRO A 173 -3.92 8.45 4.60
C PRO A 173 -4.83 8.71 5.80
N SER A 174 -5.39 7.64 6.38
CA SER A 174 -6.11 7.73 7.65
C SER A 174 -5.18 8.17 8.75
N ILE A 175 -5.69 9.03 9.63
CA ILE A 175 -5.07 9.43 10.90
C ILE A 175 -6.16 9.30 11.95
N ASP A 176 -6.12 8.22 12.70
CA ASP A 176 -7.10 7.91 13.74
C ASP A 176 -6.51 8.25 15.11
N HIS A 177 -7.32 8.94 15.93
CA HIS A 177 -6.91 9.33 17.29
C HIS A 177 -6.58 8.10 18.14
N GLY A 178 -5.41 8.13 18.78
CA GLY A 178 -4.89 7.04 19.60
C GLY A 178 -4.24 5.90 18.80
N LEU A 179 -4.16 6.04 17.47
CA LEU A 179 -3.42 5.13 16.58
C LEU A 179 -2.23 5.86 15.96
N GLU A 180 -2.38 6.47 14.80
CA GLU A 180 -1.26 7.12 14.09
C GLU A 180 -0.66 8.28 14.89
N ASP A 181 -1.47 8.98 15.67
CA ASP A 181 -1.03 10.09 16.53
C ASP A 181 -0.51 9.65 17.91
N ALA A 182 -0.55 8.36 18.25
CA ALA A 182 -0.28 7.84 19.61
C ALA A 182 1.09 8.25 20.19
N ILE A 183 2.09 8.55 19.37
CA ILE A 183 3.44 8.95 19.82
C ILE A 183 3.57 10.46 19.95
N ILE A 184 3.09 11.22 18.98
CA ILE A 184 3.31 12.68 18.91
C ILE A 184 2.06 13.48 19.26
N GLY A 185 0.90 12.83 19.44
CA GLY A 185 -0.34 13.47 19.88
C GLY A 185 -0.74 14.65 19.01
N ASP A 186 -1.21 15.71 19.67
CA ASP A 186 -1.69 16.93 19.02
C ASP A 186 -0.64 17.62 18.14
N GLU A 187 0.65 17.40 18.40
CA GLU A 187 1.73 17.94 17.59
C GLU A 187 1.61 17.49 16.11
N MET A 188 1.07 16.31 15.84
CA MET A 188 0.77 15.87 14.49
C MET A 188 -0.12 16.84 13.75
N TYR A 189 -1.23 17.23 14.38
CA TYR A 189 -2.24 18.11 13.79
C TYR A 189 -1.69 19.54 13.61
N TYR A 190 -0.92 20.03 14.56
CA TYR A 190 -0.25 21.34 14.41
C TYR A 190 0.69 21.37 13.20
N ARG A 191 1.50 20.32 13.01
CA ARG A 191 2.38 20.23 11.84
C ARG A 191 1.61 20.16 10.52
N LEU A 192 0.52 19.40 10.48
CA LEU A 192 -0.34 19.29 9.30
C LEU A 192 -0.96 20.66 8.96
N LEU A 193 -1.60 21.31 9.94
CA LEU A 193 -2.26 22.60 9.73
C LEU A 193 -1.27 23.68 9.29
N ASN A 194 -0.15 23.81 9.99
CA ASN A 194 0.90 24.79 9.63
C ASN A 194 1.45 24.56 8.22
N HIS A 195 1.65 23.30 7.82
CA HIS A 195 2.12 23.00 6.48
C HIS A 195 1.12 23.45 5.41
N PHE A 196 -0.15 23.12 5.58
CA PHE A 196 -1.16 23.47 4.60
C PHE A 196 -1.46 24.97 4.58
N GLU A 197 -1.41 25.66 5.72
CA GLU A 197 -1.49 27.12 5.81
C GLU A 197 -0.39 27.77 4.96
N GLN A 198 0.87 27.36 5.14
CA GLN A 198 2.01 27.85 4.35
C GLN A 198 1.86 27.59 2.85
N VAL A 199 1.33 26.42 2.47
CA VAL A 199 1.07 26.09 1.05
C VAL A 199 0.01 27.00 0.46
N LEU A 200 -1.03 27.34 1.22
CA LEU A 200 -2.10 28.26 0.78
C LEU A 200 -1.56 29.69 0.63
N GLU A 201 -0.78 30.17 1.59
CA GLU A 201 -0.18 31.52 1.53
C GLU A 201 0.74 31.68 0.34
N THR A 202 1.56 30.66 0.04
CA THR A 202 2.49 30.72 -1.12
C THR A 202 1.82 30.62 -2.48
N LYS A 203 0.58 30.16 -2.58
CA LYS A 203 -0.19 30.10 -3.84
C LYS A 203 -0.94 31.39 -4.18
N HIS A 204 -0.97 32.35 -3.28
CA HIS A 204 -1.65 33.64 -3.49
C HIS A 204 -0.74 34.78 -4.00
N TYR A 205 0.51 34.44 -4.45
CA TYR A 205 1.44 35.39 -5.06
C TYR A 205 1.88 34.89 -6.46
#